data_5494a8eb6d2a636df447a4e78b774cc9
#
_entry.id   5494a8eb6d2a636df447a4e78b774cc9
#
_cell.length_a   1.000
_cell.length_b   1.000
_cell.length_c   1.000
_cell.angle_alpha   90.00
_cell.angle_beta   90.00
_cell.angle_gamma   90.00
#
_symmetry.space_group_name_H-M   'P 1'
#
loop_
_entity.id
_entity.type
_entity.pdbx_description
1 polymer ?
#
loop_
_entity_poly.entity_id
_entity_poly.type
_entity_poly.pdbx_seq_one_letter_code
_entity_poly.pdbx_strand_id
1 'polypeptide(L)'
;MEKLLKELQQADLQRQTRRYFLQTLGTGVGALGLGSLLGSCGYLANENVAAPPLQPTDPMAVRMPQFSPKIKQVIYIHLAGAPSQLELFDYKPELEKYSGKDCPAEFLEGKKFAFIKGVPKMLGPKGQFAQHGQSGAWISNYLPYLQTVADDVTFLKAMYTDQFNHAPAQLLMHTGSARLGRPSMGAWSVYGLGSENKNLPGFIVLASGGKQPDAGKSVWGSGFLPTVYQGVQCRTGGDPVLYVSDPQGMNRDIRKNTIEAINQINQQTYDEVKDPEILTRISQYEMAFRMQMSVPEVMDTSKEPAHVMDMYGVKPGEGSFAMNCLLARKLVENGVRFVQLFDWGWDTHGTSEAGSVEIGLMQKCQQSDRAVSALLKDLKMRGLLDETLVVWGGEFGRTPMQENRDGQVLPYSGRDHHLDAFTVWMAGGGLKKGFSLGETDPLGYYGVKDRTHVHDLQATILHLMGFDHEKFTYPFQGRNFRLTDVAGKVIRPILA
;
A
#
# COMPACT_ATOMS: atom_id res chain seq x y z
N MET A 1 -8.23 -43.60 -16.80
CA MET A 1 -9.04 -43.00 -15.73
C MET A 1 -8.86 -43.72 -14.39
N GLU A 2 -9.01 -45.04 -14.36
CA GLU A 2 -8.87 -45.86 -13.15
C GLU A 2 -7.47 -45.82 -12.49
N LYS A 3 -6.41 -45.73 -13.30
CA LYS A 3 -5.01 -45.59 -12.81
C LYS A 3 -4.77 -44.24 -12.13
N LEU A 4 -5.31 -43.18 -12.71
CA LEU A 4 -5.20 -41.81 -12.16
C LEU A 4 -5.97 -41.68 -10.84
N LEU A 5 -7.16 -42.31 -10.73
CA LEU A 5 -7.94 -42.33 -9.49
C LEU A 5 -7.22 -43.09 -8.38
N LYS A 6 -6.54 -44.21 -8.69
CA LYS A 6 -5.74 -44.96 -7.71
C LYS A 6 -4.51 -44.18 -7.26
N GLU A 7 -3.84 -43.46 -8.16
CA GLU A 7 -2.69 -42.60 -7.82
C GLU A 7 -3.13 -41.42 -6.94
N LEU A 8 -4.28 -40.80 -7.22
CA LEU A 8 -4.85 -39.74 -6.38
C LEU A 8 -5.27 -40.25 -4.99
N GLN A 9 -5.88 -41.41 -4.92
CA GLN A 9 -6.25 -42.07 -3.65
C GLN A 9 -5.01 -42.44 -2.82
N GLN A 10 -3.94 -42.94 -3.45
CA GLN A 10 -2.68 -43.23 -2.77
C GLN A 10 -1.97 -41.97 -2.27
N ALA A 11 -1.99 -40.88 -3.05
CA ALA A 11 -1.42 -39.61 -2.63
C ALA A 11 -2.19 -39.02 -1.45
N ASP A 12 -3.50 -39.16 -1.42
CA ASP A 12 -4.36 -38.67 -0.34
C ASP A 12 -4.18 -39.52 0.94
N LEU A 13 -4.09 -40.83 0.83
CA LEU A 13 -3.77 -41.74 1.94
C LEU A 13 -2.39 -41.45 2.53
N GLN A 14 -1.38 -41.13 1.72
CA GLN A 14 -0.04 -40.75 2.20
C GLN A 14 -0.04 -39.37 2.92
N ARG A 15 -0.88 -38.45 2.48
CA ARG A 15 -1.08 -37.16 3.16
C ARG A 15 -1.77 -37.34 4.51
N GLN A 16 -2.83 -38.15 4.56
CA GLN A 16 -3.58 -38.43 5.80
C GLN A 16 -2.71 -39.17 6.81
N THR A 17 -1.87 -40.12 6.40
CA THR A 17 -0.99 -40.88 7.30
C THR A 17 0.12 -40.02 7.90
N ARG A 18 0.72 -39.09 7.15
CA ARG A 18 1.71 -38.16 7.66
C ARG A 18 1.10 -37.15 8.65
N ARG A 19 -0.10 -36.66 8.35
CA ARG A 19 -0.81 -35.71 9.23
C ARG A 19 -1.28 -36.38 10.52
N TYR A 20 -1.81 -37.61 10.42
CA TYR A 20 -2.22 -38.42 11.56
C TYR A 20 -1.04 -38.82 12.44
N PHE A 21 0.11 -39.16 11.87
CA PHE A 21 1.34 -39.47 12.57
C PHE A 21 1.86 -38.24 13.36
N LEU A 22 1.86 -37.05 12.75
CA LEU A 22 2.28 -35.81 13.42
C LEU A 22 1.30 -35.35 14.51
N GLN A 23 0.00 -35.56 14.31
CA GLN A 23 -1.00 -35.28 15.34
C GLN A 23 -0.91 -36.24 16.53
N THR A 24 -0.70 -37.52 16.27
CA THR A 24 -0.63 -38.56 17.32
C THR A 24 0.68 -38.44 18.13
N LEU A 25 1.80 -38.05 17.52
CA LEU A 25 3.05 -37.74 18.22
C LEU A 25 2.94 -36.50 19.10
N GLY A 26 2.20 -35.46 18.67
CA GLY A 26 1.97 -34.25 19.44
C GLY A 26 1.08 -34.44 20.68
N THR A 27 0.16 -35.38 20.64
CA THR A 27 -0.82 -35.61 21.71
C THR A 27 -0.45 -36.76 22.66
N GLY A 28 0.34 -37.74 22.21
CA GLY A 28 0.60 -38.96 22.99
C GLY A 28 1.81 -38.90 23.92
N VAL A 29 2.90 -38.22 23.55
CA VAL A 29 4.17 -38.21 24.35
C VAL A 29 4.41 -36.84 24.98
N GLY A 30 3.96 -35.75 24.32
CA GLY A 30 4.10 -34.39 24.86
C GLY A 30 3.17 -34.08 26.04
N ALA A 31 1.97 -34.67 26.05
CA ALA A 31 0.98 -34.41 27.12
C ALA A 31 1.33 -35.08 28.44
N LEU A 32 2.04 -36.21 28.44
CA LEU A 32 2.47 -36.93 29.67
C LEU A 32 3.74 -36.33 30.28
N GLY A 33 4.59 -35.68 29.48
CA GLY A 33 5.81 -35.02 29.97
C GLY A 33 5.61 -33.58 30.49
N LEU A 34 4.63 -32.84 29.95
CA LEU A 34 4.33 -31.46 30.37
C LEU A 34 3.42 -31.38 31.60
N GLY A 35 2.54 -32.37 31.81
CA GLY A 35 1.60 -32.38 32.95
C GLY A 35 2.29 -32.48 34.32
N SER A 36 3.50 -33.03 34.38
CA SER A 36 4.28 -33.15 35.63
C SER A 36 5.18 -31.93 35.93
N LEU A 37 5.45 -31.06 34.93
CA LEU A 37 6.28 -29.86 35.10
C LEU A 37 5.48 -28.57 35.32
N LEU A 38 4.17 -28.56 35.01
CA LEU A 38 3.31 -27.38 35.12
C LEU A 38 2.52 -27.28 36.44
N GLY A 39 2.72 -28.25 37.34
CA GLY A 39 2.02 -28.30 38.65
C GLY A 39 2.57 -27.37 39.74
N SER A 40 3.63 -26.56 39.50
CA SER A 40 4.30 -25.80 40.58
C SER A 40 4.66 -24.35 40.25
N CYS A 41 4.16 -23.73 39.19
CA CYS A 41 4.34 -22.29 38.97
C CYS A 41 3.00 -21.61 38.76
N GLY A 42 2.60 -20.79 39.77
CA GLY A 42 1.43 -19.91 39.67
C GLY A 42 1.56 -18.99 38.46
N TYR A 43 0.64 -19.13 37.54
CA TYR A 43 0.50 -18.25 36.39
C TYR A 43 -0.02 -16.90 36.85
N LEU A 44 0.84 -15.90 36.86
CA LEU A 44 0.41 -14.52 36.76
C LEU A 44 -0.13 -14.34 35.33
N ALA A 45 -1.43 -14.15 35.23
CA ALA A 45 -2.10 -13.82 33.98
C ALA A 45 -1.54 -12.49 33.46
N ASN A 46 -0.66 -12.57 32.46
CA ASN A 46 -0.28 -11.41 31.70
C ASN A 46 -1.42 -11.15 30.71
N GLU A 47 -2.19 -10.10 30.95
CA GLU A 47 -3.23 -9.63 30.04
C GLU A 47 -2.58 -9.07 28.76
N ASN A 48 -2.00 -9.96 27.94
CA ASN A 48 -1.74 -9.67 26.56
C ASN A 48 -3.08 -9.78 25.83
N VAL A 49 -3.67 -8.64 25.52
CA VAL A 49 -4.84 -8.57 24.65
C VAL A 49 -4.42 -9.10 23.27
N ALA A 50 -4.58 -10.39 23.07
CA ALA A 50 -4.46 -11.01 21.76
C ALA A 50 -5.50 -10.38 20.83
N ALA A 51 -5.16 -10.22 19.56
CA ALA A 51 -6.15 -9.86 18.54
C ALA A 51 -7.39 -10.77 18.72
N PRO A 52 -8.62 -10.23 18.61
CA PRO A 52 -9.81 -11.05 18.79
C PRO A 52 -9.73 -12.26 17.85
N PRO A 53 -10.03 -13.47 18.34
CA PRO A 53 -9.97 -14.67 17.52
C PRO A 53 -10.88 -14.48 16.30
N LEU A 54 -10.41 -14.92 15.14
CA LEU A 54 -11.21 -14.94 13.91
C LEU A 54 -12.54 -15.63 14.24
N GLN A 55 -13.66 -14.93 14.02
CA GLN A 55 -14.95 -15.55 14.19
C GLN A 55 -15.09 -16.69 13.15
N PRO A 56 -15.39 -17.91 13.55
CA PRO A 56 -15.35 -19.06 12.66
C PRO A 56 -16.27 -18.96 11.45
N THR A 57 -17.28 -18.07 11.48
CA THR A 57 -18.36 -18.00 10.49
C THR A 57 -18.21 -16.92 9.42
N ASP A 58 -17.49 -15.83 9.68
CA ASP A 58 -17.26 -14.74 8.70
C ASP A 58 -15.92 -14.03 8.95
N PRO A 59 -14.87 -14.37 8.20
CA PRO A 59 -13.57 -13.73 8.33
C PRO A 59 -13.58 -12.24 7.95
N MET A 60 -14.60 -11.77 7.21
CA MET A 60 -14.74 -10.37 6.78
C MET A 60 -15.68 -9.55 7.66
N ALA A 61 -16.25 -10.13 8.72
CA ALA A 61 -17.12 -9.41 9.64
C ALA A 61 -16.43 -8.16 10.20
N VAL A 62 -17.20 -7.08 10.34
CA VAL A 62 -16.72 -5.83 10.95
C VAL A 62 -16.24 -6.09 12.38
N ARG A 63 -15.06 -5.58 12.69
CA ARG A 63 -14.42 -5.68 14.01
C ARG A 63 -14.20 -4.32 14.62
N MET A 64 -14.31 -4.26 15.92
CA MET A 64 -14.00 -3.04 16.67
C MET A 64 -12.48 -2.87 16.75
N PRO A 65 -11.95 -1.67 16.48
CA PRO A 65 -10.54 -1.36 16.71
C PRO A 65 -10.22 -1.32 18.20
N GLN A 66 -8.95 -1.28 18.56
CA GLN A 66 -8.50 -1.26 19.96
C GLN A 66 -8.87 0.05 20.69
N PHE A 67 -8.98 1.15 19.95
CA PHE A 67 -9.45 2.44 20.44
C PHE A 67 -10.18 3.21 19.32
N SER A 68 -10.80 4.34 19.66
CA SER A 68 -11.59 5.11 18.69
C SER A 68 -10.76 5.53 17.48
N PRO A 69 -11.11 5.08 16.26
CA PRO A 69 -10.38 5.41 15.05
C PRO A 69 -10.64 6.87 14.64
N LYS A 70 -9.68 7.46 13.95
CA LYS A 70 -9.83 8.77 13.31
C LYS A 70 -10.22 8.65 11.84
N ILE A 71 -9.94 7.48 11.24
CA ILE A 71 -10.25 7.18 9.84
C ILE A 71 -10.91 5.81 9.73
N LYS A 72 -11.77 5.66 8.73
CA LYS A 72 -12.41 4.40 8.35
C LYS A 72 -11.76 3.77 7.13
N GLN A 73 -11.28 4.61 6.20
CA GLN A 73 -10.72 4.18 4.92
C GLN A 73 -9.35 4.81 4.65
N VAL A 74 -8.59 4.15 3.78
CA VAL A 74 -7.30 4.64 3.28
C VAL A 74 -7.28 4.57 1.76
N ILE A 75 -6.88 5.67 1.10
CA ILE A 75 -6.46 5.71 -0.30
C ILE A 75 -4.95 5.90 -0.30
N TYR A 76 -4.20 4.88 -0.72
CA TYR A 76 -2.75 4.93 -0.81
C TYR A 76 -2.31 5.07 -2.27
N ILE A 77 -1.77 6.23 -2.62
CA ILE A 77 -1.27 6.56 -3.96
C ILE A 77 0.24 6.33 -3.97
N HIS A 78 0.66 5.20 -4.56
CA HIS A 78 2.06 4.84 -4.73
C HIS A 78 2.55 5.17 -6.14
N LEU A 79 3.53 6.06 -6.20
CA LEU A 79 4.16 6.51 -7.44
C LEU A 79 5.43 5.69 -7.66
N ALA A 80 5.27 4.57 -8.36
CA ALA A 80 6.34 3.61 -8.56
C ALA A 80 7.47 4.19 -9.43
N GLY A 81 8.66 4.15 -8.89
CA GLY A 81 9.82 4.82 -9.47
C GLY A 81 10.29 6.03 -8.66
N ALA A 82 9.61 6.37 -7.56
CA ALA A 82 10.07 7.36 -6.59
C ALA A 82 10.29 8.79 -7.17
N PRO A 83 9.25 9.63 -7.18
CA PRO A 83 9.33 11.00 -7.67
C PRO A 83 10.36 11.82 -6.86
N SER A 84 11.12 12.67 -7.55
CA SER A 84 12.13 13.50 -6.92
C SER A 84 11.51 14.56 -6.02
N GLN A 85 11.79 14.48 -4.72
CA GLN A 85 11.39 15.49 -3.73
C GLN A 85 11.99 16.87 -4.04
N LEU A 86 13.18 16.90 -4.66
CA LEU A 86 13.93 18.11 -4.97
C LEU A 86 13.32 18.93 -6.13
N GLU A 87 12.53 18.31 -6.98
CA GLU A 87 11.74 18.99 -8.01
C GLU A 87 10.33 19.37 -7.57
N LEU A 88 9.80 18.76 -6.48
CA LEU A 88 8.38 18.87 -6.15
C LEU A 88 8.09 19.65 -4.86
N PHE A 89 8.81 19.37 -3.75
CA PHE A 89 8.42 19.85 -2.42
C PHE A 89 9.57 20.36 -1.55
N ASP A 90 10.79 19.94 -1.83
CA ASP A 90 11.96 20.25 -0.99
C ASP A 90 12.86 21.28 -1.68
N TYR A 91 12.40 22.54 -1.66
CA TYR A 91 13.12 23.67 -2.27
C TYR A 91 14.44 23.94 -1.56
N LYS A 92 15.56 23.95 -2.34
CA LYS A 92 16.93 24.12 -1.86
C LYS A 92 17.67 25.21 -2.64
N PRO A 93 17.60 26.49 -2.18
CA PRO A 93 18.32 27.60 -2.84
C PRO A 93 19.83 27.37 -2.91
N GLU A 94 20.42 26.68 -1.91
CA GLU A 94 21.85 26.37 -1.95
C GLU A 94 22.16 25.35 -3.06
N LEU A 95 21.29 24.36 -3.27
CA LEU A 95 21.48 23.39 -4.35
C LEU A 95 21.48 24.07 -5.74
N GLU A 96 20.70 25.13 -5.93
CA GLU A 96 20.74 25.95 -7.17
C GLU A 96 22.13 26.57 -7.40
N LYS A 97 22.74 27.11 -6.34
CA LYS A 97 24.09 27.73 -6.40
C LYS A 97 25.19 26.69 -6.64
N TYR A 98 24.95 25.45 -6.23
CA TYR A 98 25.89 24.34 -6.43
C TYR A 98 25.69 23.62 -7.76
N SER A 99 24.62 23.91 -8.50
CA SER A 99 24.33 23.24 -9.78
C SER A 99 25.50 23.32 -10.76
N GLY A 100 25.89 22.18 -11.29
CA GLY A 100 27.04 22.03 -12.22
C GLY A 100 28.41 21.95 -11.55
N LYS A 101 28.54 22.21 -10.23
CA LYS A 101 29.77 22.02 -9.47
C LYS A 101 29.98 20.57 -9.10
N ASP A 102 31.20 20.19 -8.78
CA ASP A 102 31.50 18.85 -8.26
C ASP A 102 30.81 18.63 -6.91
N CYS A 103 30.34 17.41 -6.72
CA CYS A 103 29.75 17.01 -5.46
C CYS A 103 30.79 17.07 -4.33
N PRO A 104 30.49 17.71 -3.19
CA PRO A 104 31.37 17.71 -2.04
C PRO A 104 31.72 16.30 -1.56
N ALA A 105 33.00 16.08 -1.19
CA ALA A 105 33.52 14.75 -0.83
C ALA A 105 32.73 14.11 0.34
N GLU A 106 32.23 14.91 1.27
CA GLU A 106 31.45 14.45 2.43
C GLU A 106 30.16 13.70 2.07
N PHE A 107 29.59 13.93 0.88
CA PHE A 107 28.42 13.19 0.38
C PHE A 107 28.80 11.92 -0.41
N LEU A 108 30.08 11.69 -0.65
CA LEU A 108 30.58 10.55 -1.43
C LEU A 108 31.32 9.55 -0.56
N GLU A 109 32.02 10.00 0.49
CA GLU A 109 32.87 9.17 1.32
C GLU A 109 32.07 8.10 2.06
N GLY A 110 32.42 6.83 1.84
CA GLY A 110 31.75 5.67 2.46
C GLY A 110 30.34 5.39 1.92
N LYS A 111 29.87 6.12 0.92
CA LYS A 111 28.52 5.95 0.35
C LYS A 111 28.52 5.00 -0.83
N LYS A 112 27.38 4.31 -0.98
CA LYS A 112 27.09 3.46 -2.14
C LYS A 112 25.87 4.03 -2.88
N PHE A 113 26.04 4.23 -4.17
CA PHE A 113 25.01 4.67 -5.07
C PHE A 113 24.56 3.51 -5.97
N ALA A 114 23.34 3.61 -6.52
CA ALA A 114 22.86 2.59 -7.45
C ALA A 114 23.61 2.66 -8.78
N PHE A 115 23.81 3.86 -9.32
CA PHE A 115 24.36 4.07 -10.65
C PHE A 115 25.52 5.08 -10.71
N ILE A 116 25.58 6.05 -9.79
CA ILE A 116 26.63 7.08 -9.77
C ILE A 116 28.01 6.45 -9.57
N LYS A 117 28.98 6.88 -10.40
CA LYS A 117 30.40 6.53 -10.34
C LYS A 117 31.29 7.77 -10.30
N GLY A 118 32.37 7.71 -9.52
CA GLY A 118 33.32 8.81 -9.39
C GLY A 118 32.71 10.04 -8.70
N VAL A 119 33.06 11.23 -9.13
CA VAL A 119 32.55 12.50 -8.59
C VAL A 119 31.47 13.05 -9.53
N PRO A 120 30.17 12.95 -9.17
CA PRO A 120 29.11 13.52 -9.98
C PRO A 120 29.06 15.05 -9.82
N LYS A 121 28.36 15.71 -10.73
CA LYS A 121 27.98 17.11 -10.56
C LYS A 121 26.74 17.24 -9.68
N MET A 122 26.63 18.30 -8.91
CA MET A 122 25.38 18.66 -8.25
C MET A 122 24.35 19.11 -9.29
N LEU A 123 23.09 18.81 -9.05
CA LEU A 123 21.98 19.17 -9.92
C LEU A 123 20.98 20.03 -9.16
N GLY A 124 20.85 21.30 -9.56
CA GLY A 124 19.80 22.19 -9.08
C GLY A 124 18.41 21.73 -9.54
N PRO A 125 17.33 22.15 -8.87
CA PRO A 125 15.97 21.81 -9.27
C PRO A 125 15.67 22.35 -10.68
N LYS A 126 14.84 21.62 -11.42
CA LYS A 126 14.35 22.05 -12.75
C LYS A 126 13.00 22.75 -12.66
N GLY A 127 12.23 22.47 -11.61
CA GLY A 127 10.99 23.16 -11.32
C GLY A 127 11.24 24.51 -10.62
N GLN A 128 10.29 25.42 -10.79
CA GLN A 128 10.26 26.71 -10.07
C GLN A 128 9.37 26.56 -8.83
N PHE A 129 9.85 27.02 -7.70
CA PHE A 129 9.16 26.90 -6.42
C PHE A 129 8.55 28.22 -5.96
N ALA A 130 7.37 28.13 -5.35
CA ALA A 130 6.74 29.20 -4.61
C ALA A 130 6.04 28.66 -3.35
N GLN A 131 5.76 29.55 -2.41
CA GLN A 131 4.96 29.20 -1.24
C GLN A 131 3.48 29.33 -1.57
N HIS A 132 2.69 28.32 -1.13
CA HIS A 132 1.26 28.24 -1.44
C HIS A 132 0.44 28.00 -0.18
N GLY A 133 -0.83 28.45 -0.24
CA GLY A 133 -1.76 28.40 0.89
C GLY A 133 -1.37 29.31 2.05
N GLN A 134 -2.17 29.28 3.11
CA GLN A 134 -1.86 29.96 4.37
C GLN A 134 -0.72 29.27 5.13
N SER A 135 -0.55 27.97 4.87
CA SER A 135 0.54 27.14 5.42
C SER A 135 1.92 27.52 4.92
N GLY A 136 2.01 28.26 3.79
CA GLY A 136 3.29 28.62 3.16
C GLY A 136 4.07 27.41 2.65
N ALA A 137 3.40 26.33 2.26
CA ALA A 137 4.05 25.12 1.77
C ALA A 137 4.79 25.39 0.45
N TRP A 138 6.06 24.98 0.37
CA TRP A 138 6.83 25.03 -0.87
C TRP A 138 6.37 23.93 -1.82
N ILE A 139 5.84 24.33 -2.99
CA ILE A 139 5.39 23.41 -4.04
C ILE A 139 5.87 23.96 -5.38
N SER A 140 6.41 23.09 -6.22
CA SER A 140 6.89 23.51 -7.54
C SER A 140 5.76 23.73 -8.55
N ASN A 141 6.08 24.46 -9.63
CA ASN A 141 5.19 24.70 -10.75
C ASN A 141 4.83 23.44 -11.56
N TYR A 142 5.42 22.29 -11.24
CA TYR A 142 5.03 20.98 -11.82
C TYR A 142 3.67 20.49 -11.29
N LEU A 143 3.20 21.05 -10.15
CA LEU A 143 1.98 20.63 -9.46
C LEU A 143 1.00 21.81 -9.23
N PRO A 144 0.55 22.53 -10.30
CA PRO A 144 -0.26 23.72 -10.16
C PRO A 144 -1.63 23.49 -9.50
N TYR A 145 -2.20 22.29 -9.62
CA TYR A 145 -3.48 21.97 -8.96
C TYR A 145 -3.30 21.65 -7.48
N LEU A 146 -2.24 20.94 -7.09
CA LEU A 146 -1.92 20.65 -5.69
C LEU A 146 -1.68 21.95 -4.89
N GLN A 147 -1.10 22.97 -5.52
CA GLN A 147 -0.94 24.31 -4.96
C GLN A 147 -2.27 24.87 -4.42
N THR A 148 -3.40 24.53 -5.06
CA THR A 148 -4.75 25.02 -4.67
C THR A 148 -5.35 24.31 -3.46
N VAL A 149 -4.74 23.24 -3.00
CA VAL A 149 -5.16 22.44 -1.83
C VAL A 149 -4.04 22.27 -0.81
N ALA A 150 -3.01 23.10 -0.87
CA ALA A 150 -1.84 23.04 0.00
C ALA A 150 -2.19 23.04 1.50
N ASP A 151 -3.25 23.78 1.87
CA ASP A 151 -3.72 23.89 3.25
C ASP A 151 -4.49 22.64 3.76
N ASP A 152 -4.83 21.72 2.90
CA ASP A 152 -5.45 20.44 3.29
C ASP A 152 -4.41 19.32 3.46
N VAL A 153 -3.13 19.58 3.16
CA VAL A 153 -2.06 18.57 3.08
C VAL A 153 -1.08 18.67 4.25
N THR A 154 -0.64 17.52 4.75
CA THR A 154 0.44 17.38 5.73
C THR A 154 1.66 16.76 5.03
N PHE A 155 2.78 17.47 5.00
CA PHE A 155 4.02 17.00 4.36
C PHE A 155 4.96 16.38 5.40
N LEU A 156 5.53 15.21 5.09
CA LEU A 156 6.65 14.57 5.78
C LEU A 156 7.87 14.70 4.87
N LYS A 157 8.72 15.70 5.13
CA LYS A 157 9.82 16.10 4.21
C LYS A 157 11.14 15.36 4.43
N ALA A 158 11.33 14.76 5.61
CA ALA A 158 12.56 14.05 5.98
C ALA A 158 12.28 12.56 6.21
N MET A 159 11.50 11.96 5.30
CA MET A 159 11.32 10.51 5.26
C MET A 159 12.63 9.83 4.88
N TYR A 160 12.87 8.63 5.43
CA TYR A 160 14.00 7.78 5.05
C TYR A 160 13.61 6.30 5.07
N THR A 161 14.41 5.48 4.38
CA THR A 161 14.18 4.04 4.20
C THR A 161 15.50 3.29 4.27
N ASP A 162 15.44 1.96 4.41
CA ASP A 162 16.62 1.09 4.43
C ASP A 162 16.97 0.52 3.04
N GLN A 163 16.16 0.84 2.02
CA GLN A 163 16.25 0.23 0.71
C GLN A 163 16.32 1.28 -0.40
N PHE A 164 17.28 1.12 -1.33
CA PHE A 164 17.45 2.01 -2.48
C PHE A 164 17.13 1.35 -3.83
N ASN A 165 16.70 0.08 -3.84
CA ASN A 165 16.19 -0.60 -5.03
C ASN A 165 14.67 -0.71 -4.95
N HIS A 166 13.98 -0.58 -6.10
CA HIS A 166 12.52 -0.50 -6.19
C HIS A 166 11.81 -1.68 -5.52
N ALA A 167 12.07 -2.92 -5.92
CA ALA A 167 11.35 -4.07 -5.40
C ALA A 167 11.44 -4.23 -3.87
N PRO A 168 12.63 -4.24 -3.23
CA PRO A 168 12.72 -4.33 -1.78
C PRO A 168 12.19 -3.08 -1.05
N ALA A 169 12.32 -1.88 -1.65
CA ALA A 169 11.76 -0.65 -1.06
C ALA A 169 10.22 -0.63 -1.13
N GLN A 170 9.63 -1.05 -2.24
CA GLN A 170 8.18 -1.22 -2.38
C GLN A 170 7.64 -2.25 -1.38
N LEU A 171 8.34 -3.39 -1.21
CA LEU A 171 8.00 -4.38 -0.18
C LEU A 171 8.04 -3.76 1.22
N LEU A 172 9.12 -3.06 1.59
CA LEU A 172 9.25 -2.42 2.89
C LEU A 172 8.13 -1.40 3.12
N MET A 173 7.84 -0.55 2.14
CA MET A 173 6.80 0.46 2.20
C MET A 173 5.41 -0.14 2.44
N HIS A 174 5.07 -1.24 1.77
CA HIS A 174 3.73 -1.81 1.82
C HIS A 174 3.56 -2.95 2.82
N THR A 175 4.62 -3.66 3.19
CA THR A 175 4.55 -4.87 4.04
C THR A 175 5.36 -4.81 5.32
N GLY A 176 6.10 -3.70 5.56
CA GLY A 176 7.00 -3.57 6.70
C GLY A 176 8.23 -4.48 6.64
N SER A 177 8.53 -5.06 5.48
CA SER A 177 9.71 -5.91 5.29
C SER A 177 10.20 -5.84 3.85
N ALA A 178 11.49 -5.71 3.65
CA ALA A 178 12.11 -5.79 2.32
C ALA A 178 12.10 -7.21 1.72
N ARG A 179 11.57 -8.19 2.45
CA ARG A 179 11.51 -9.60 2.04
C ARG A 179 10.08 -10.02 1.73
N LEU A 180 9.93 -10.94 0.80
CA LEU A 180 8.65 -11.55 0.44
C LEU A 180 8.02 -12.32 1.62
N GLY A 181 6.71 -12.55 1.55
CA GLY A 181 5.96 -13.40 2.48
C GLY A 181 5.27 -12.67 3.63
N ARG A 182 5.45 -11.35 3.76
CA ARG A 182 4.73 -10.52 4.74
C ARG A 182 3.41 -9.98 4.18
N PRO A 183 2.36 -9.85 5.03
CA PRO A 183 1.11 -9.23 4.61
C PRO A 183 1.29 -7.74 4.33
N SER A 184 0.59 -7.25 3.32
CA SER A 184 0.53 -5.84 2.99
C SER A 184 -0.30 -5.04 4.02
N MET A 185 -0.08 -3.73 4.06
CA MET A 185 -0.83 -2.80 4.94
C MET A 185 -2.34 -2.90 4.71
N GLY A 186 -2.80 -3.00 3.45
CA GLY A 186 -4.22 -3.20 3.14
C GLY A 186 -4.74 -4.53 3.67
N ALA A 187 -3.95 -5.61 3.60
CA ALA A 187 -4.31 -6.90 4.18
C ALA A 187 -4.40 -6.82 5.72
N TRP A 188 -3.48 -6.15 6.39
CA TRP A 188 -3.55 -5.87 7.83
C TRP A 188 -4.78 -5.05 8.21
N SER A 189 -5.10 -4.02 7.41
CA SER A 189 -6.26 -3.15 7.65
C SER A 189 -7.58 -3.94 7.62
N VAL A 190 -7.74 -4.80 6.60
CA VAL A 190 -8.95 -5.65 6.48
C VAL A 190 -8.95 -6.77 7.52
N TYR A 191 -7.80 -7.36 7.85
CA TYR A 191 -7.70 -8.33 8.95
C TYR A 191 -8.15 -7.70 10.28
N GLY A 192 -7.76 -6.46 10.56
CA GLY A 192 -8.09 -5.77 11.81
C GLY A 192 -9.54 -5.32 11.90
N LEU A 193 -10.07 -4.71 10.85
CA LEU A 193 -11.38 -4.03 10.89
C LEU A 193 -12.50 -4.77 10.16
N GLY A 194 -12.16 -5.76 9.32
CA GLY A 194 -13.13 -6.35 8.40
C GLY A 194 -13.56 -5.40 7.29
N SER A 195 -14.67 -5.71 6.64
CA SER A 195 -15.27 -4.89 5.58
C SER A 195 -16.69 -4.45 5.97
N GLU A 196 -16.98 -3.16 5.79
CA GLU A 196 -18.33 -2.62 5.99
C GLU A 196 -19.26 -3.00 4.83
N ASN A 197 -18.69 -3.17 3.64
CA ASN A 197 -19.44 -3.61 2.46
C ASN A 197 -19.25 -5.12 2.22
N LYS A 198 -20.33 -5.87 2.30
CA LYS A 198 -20.32 -7.32 2.07
C LYS A 198 -20.24 -7.71 0.60
N ASN A 199 -20.48 -6.75 -0.31
CA ASN A 199 -20.55 -7.00 -1.76
C ASN A 199 -19.28 -6.59 -2.50
N LEU A 200 -18.37 -5.86 -1.84
CA LEU A 200 -17.09 -5.41 -2.39
C LEU A 200 -15.93 -5.98 -1.56
N PRO A 201 -14.76 -6.21 -2.18
CA PRO A 201 -13.55 -6.50 -1.43
C PRO A 201 -13.23 -5.38 -0.46
N GLY A 202 -12.76 -5.70 0.74
CA GLY A 202 -12.30 -4.70 1.69
C GLY A 202 -11.00 -4.00 1.24
N PHE A 203 -10.25 -4.62 0.32
CA PHE A 203 -9.02 -4.09 -0.25
C PHE A 203 -9.00 -4.21 -1.78
N ILE A 204 -8.97 -3.07 -2.48
CA ILE A 204 -8.93 -2.98 -3.94
C ILE A 204 -7.66 -2.29 -4.41
N VAL A 205 -7.11 -2.77 -5.53
CA VAL A 205 -5.90 -2.25 -6.16
C VAL A 205 -6.20 -1.81 -7.59
N LEU A 206 -5.78 -0.60 -7.95
CA LEU A 206 -5.88 -0.03 -9.29
C LEU A 206 -4.46 0.35 -9.75
N ALA A 207 -4.07 -0.11 -10.93
CA ALA A 207 -2.74 0.15 -11.48
C ALA A 207 -2.83 0.91 -12.81
N SER A 208 -1.88 1.82 -13.04
CA SER A 208 -1.70 2.62 -14.25
C SER A 208 -0.22 2.76 -14.62
N GLY A 209 0.06 3.43 -15.75
CA GLY A 209 1.44 3.61 -16.22
C GLY A 209 2.02 2.43 -16.99
N GLY A 210 1.20 1.43 -17.32
CA GLY A 210 1.55 0.35 -18.28
C GLY A 210 2.38 -0.80 -17.71
N LYS A 211 2.80 -0.75 -16.43
CA LYS A 211 3.58 -1.81 -15.77
C LYS A 211 2.99 -2.18 -14.40
N GLN A 212 3.34 -3.37 -13.94
CA GLN A 212 3.13 -3.78 -12.55
C GLN A 212 4.29 -3.23 -11.69
N PRO A 213 4.10 -3.04 -10.37
CA PRO A 213 5.19 -2.74 -9.44
C PRO A 213 6.32 -3.77 -9.55
N ASP A 214 7.56 -3.36 -9.30
CA ASP A 214 8.73 -4.25 -9.40
C ASP A 214 8.66 -5.43 -8.44
N ALA A 215 8.07 -5.24 -7.27
CA ALA A 215 7.79 -6.31 -6.31
C ALA A 215 6.54 -7.15 -6.67
N GLY A 216 5.88 -6.88 -7.78
CA GLY A 216 4.71 -7.59 -8.28
C GLY A 216 3.54 -7.54 -7.31
N LYS A 217 2.73 -8.60 -7.32
CA LYS A 217 1.53 -8.70 -6.48
C LYS A 217 1.82 -8.82 -4.97
N SER A 218 3.07 -9.00 -4.58
CA SER A 218 3.44 -9.13 -3.16
C SER A 218 3.15 -7.86 -2.35
N VAL A 219 3.12 -6.68 -3.00
CA VAL A 219 2.82 -5.40 -2.33
C VAL A 219 1.34 -5.19 -1.99
N TRP A 220 0.46 -6.11 -2.41
CA TRP A 220 -0.94 -6.19 -1.96
C TRP A 220 -1.37 -7.60 -1.55
N GLY A 221 -0.40 -8.50 -1.38
CA GLY A 221 -0.65 -9.86 -0.95
C GLY A 221 -1.04 -9.99 0.52
N SER A 222 -1.68 -11.10 0.86
CA SER A 222 -2.00 -11.45 2.25
C SER A 222 -0.79 -12.01 3.03
N GLY A 223 0.31 -12.38 2.36
CA GLY A 223 1.45 -13.00 3.01
C GLY A 223 1.05 -14.24 3.81
N PHE A 224 1.35 -14.26 5.10
CA PHE A 224 0.95 -15.33 6.02
C PHE A 224 -0.47 -15.16 6.60
N LEU A 225 -1.16 -14.04 6.36
CA LEU A 225 -2.57 -13.91 6.69
C LEU A 225 -3.43 -14.75 5.74
N PRO A 226 -4.63 -15.17 6.14
CA PRO A 226 -5.59 -15.82 5.25
C PRO A 226 -5.81 -15.02 3.95
N THR A 227 -5.92 -15.74 2.84
CA THR A 227 -5.96 -15.15 1.49
C THR A 227 -7.18 -14.26 1.23
N VAL A 228 -8.22 -14.36 2.05
CA VAL A 228 -9.41 -13.49 1.99
C VAL A 228 -9.08 -12.00 2.21
N TYR A 229 -7.97 -11.68 2.87
CA TYR A 229 -7.55 -10.31 3.18
C TYR A 229 -6.68 -9.67 2.10
N GLN A 230 -6.26 -10.42 1.07
CA GLN A 230 -5.42 -9.86 0.01
C GLN A 230 -6.15 -8.81 -0.83
N GLY A 231 -5.38 -7.92 -1.45
CA GLY A 231 -5.92 -6.93 -2.39
C GLY A 231 -6.41 -7.58 -3.69
N VAL A 232 -7.56 -7.14 -4.14
CA VAL A 232 -8.14 -7.52 -5.42
C VAL A 232 -7.80 -6.45 -6.46
N GLN A 233 -7.00 -6.83 -7.44
CA GLN A 233 -6.67 -5.93 -8.53
C GLN A 233 -7.83 -5.81 -9.51
N CYS A 234 -8.34 -4.57 -9.67
CA CYS A 234 -9.36 -4.22 -10.65
C CYS A 234 -8.72 -3.47 -11.84
N ARG A 235 -9.36 -3.55 -13.00
CA ARG A 235 -8.98 -2.85 -14.22
C ARG A 235 -9.83 -1.60 -14.38
N THR A 236 -9.24 -0.54 -14.89
CA THR A 236 -9.94 0.72 -15.16
C THR A 236 -10.66 0.70 -16.49
N GLY A 237 -10.26 -0.15 -17.44
CA GLY A 237 -10.87 -0.29 -18.77
C GLY A 237 -11.28 -1.74 -19.06
N GLY A 238 -12.38 -1.93 -19.77
CA GLY A 238 -12.95 -3.25 -20.04
C GLY A 238 -13.64 -3.86 -18.81
N ASP A 239 -13.65 -5.19 -18.69
CA ASP A 239 -14.20 -5.86 -17.52
C ASP A 239 -13.34 -5.53 -16.28
N PRO A 240 -13.92 -4.90 -15.25
CA PRO A 240 -13.15 -4.46 -14.07
C PRO A 240 -12.42 -5.59 -13.34
N VAL A 241 -12.98 -6.78 -13.33
CA VAL A 241 -12.37 -7.97 -12.74
C VAL A 241 -12.34 -9.08 -13.79
N LEU A 242 -11.18 -9.74 -13.94
CA LEU A 242 -11.05 -10.87 -14.85
C LEU A 242 -11.93 -12.04 -14.41
N TYR A 243 -12.54 -12.72 -15.39
CA TYR A 243 -13.37 -13.91 -15.17
C TYR A 243 -14.61 -13.66 -14.30
N VAL A 244 -15.07 -12.41 -14.22
CA VAL A 244 -16.31 -12.05 -13.53
C VAL A 244 -17.53 -12.38 -14.38
N SER A 245 -17.42 -12.32 -15.71
CA SER A 245 -18.50 -12.74 -16.62
C SER A 245 -18.75 -14.25 -16.56
N ASP A 246 -20.01 -14.62 -16.67
CA ASP A 246 -20.38 -16.03 -16.70
C ASP A 246 -19.86 -16.69 -17.99
N PRO A 247 -19.27 -17.90 -17.92
CA PRO A 247 -18.88 -18.66 -19.11
C PRO A 247 -20.07 -18.95 -20.02
N GLN A 248 -19.81 -19.13 -21.31
CA GLN A 248 -20.84 -19.45 -22.28
C GLN A 248 -21.63 -20.71 -21.87
N GLY A 249 -22.95 -20.60 -21.79
CA GLY A 249 -23.84 -21.70 -21.35
C GLY A 249 -24.11 -21.75 -19.84
N MET A 250 -23.49 -20.87 -19.05
CA MET A 250 -23.78 -20.72 -17.63
C MET A 250 -24.61 -19.43 -17.42
N ASN A 251 -25.74 -19.55 -16.77
CA ASN A 251 -26.49 -18.40 -16.30
C ASN A 251 -26.25 -18.19 -14.80
N ARG A 252 -26.70 -17.06 -14.31
CA ARG A 252 -26.48 -16.63 -12.93
C ARG A 252 -27.07 -17.60 -11.89
N ASP A 253 -28.24 -18.16 -12.15
CA ASP A 253 -28.89 -19.08 -11.22
C ASP A 253 -28.12 -20.42 -11.14
N ILE A 254 -27.67 -20.94 -12.29
CA ILE A 254 -26.80 -22.12 -12.34
C ILE A 254 -25.51 -21.87 -11.56
N ARG A 255 -24.88 -20.70 -11.75
CA ARG A 255 -23.65 -20.36 -11.04
C ARG A 255 -23.88 -20.21 -9.54
N LYS A 256 -24.95 -19.56 -9.13
CA LYS A 256 -25.35 -19.44 -7.71
C LYS A 256 -25.50 -20.81 -7.08
N ASN A 257 -26.30 -21.68 -7.70
CA ASN A 257 -26.53 -23.04 -7.22
C ASN A 257 -25.24 -23.87 -7.17
N THR A 258 -24.35 -23.67 -8.14
CA THR A 258 -23.02 -24.33 -8.15
C THR A 258 -22.17 -23.88 -6.96
N ILE A 259 -22.12 -22.58 -6.67
CA ILE A 259 -21.37 -22.03 -5.53
C ILE A 259 -21.98 -22.50 -4.21
N GLU A 260 -23.30 -22.51 -4.09
CA GLU A 260 -24.00 -23.04 -2.91
C GLU A 260 -23.68 -24.51 -2.68
N ALA A 261 -23.68 -25.35 -3.74
CA ALA A 261 -23.31 -26.74 -3.62
C ALA A 261 -21.83 -26.93 -3.20
N ILE A 262 -20.91 -26.16 -3.79
CA ILE A 262 -19.50 -26.18 -3.39
C ILE A 262 -19.34 -25.76 -1.92
N ASN A 263 -20.05 -24.72 -1.49
CA ASN A 263 -20.00 -24.24 -0.11
C ASN A 263 -20.58 -25.29 0.88
N GLN A 264 -21.61 -25.99 0.52
CA GLN A 264 -22.15 -27.12 1.34
C GLN A 264 -21.12 -28.23 1.51
N ILE A 265 -20.42 -28.62 0.44
CA ILE A 265 -19.34 -29.61 0.51
C ILE A 265 -18.18 -29.13 1.37
N ASN A 266 -17.77 -27.86 1.18
CA ASN A 266 -16.72 -27.24 1.99
C ASN A 266 -17.13 -27.17 3.47
N GLN A 267 -18.38 -26.86 3.77
CA GLN A 267 -18.88 -26.80 5.14
C GLN A 267 -18.86 -28.18 5.81
N GLN A 268 -19.27 -29.21 5.11
CA GLN A 268 -19.15 -30.60 5.61
C GLN A 268 -17.70 -30.96 5.90
N THR A 269 -16.79 -30.64 4.98
CA THR A 269 -15.34 -30.84 5.18
C THR A 269 -14.82 -30.06 6.38
N TYR A 270 -15.28 -28.80 6.55
CA TYR A 270 -14.90 -28.01 7.72
C TYR A 270 -15.40 -28.65 9.03
N ASP A 271 -16.61 -29.18 9.04
CA ASP A 271 -17.19 -29.82 10.23
C ASP A 271 -16.41 -31.05 10.67
N GLU A 272 -15.79 -31.77 9.73
CA GLU A 272 -14.92 -32.91 10.00
C GLU A 272 -13.50 -32.52 10.39
N VAL A 273 -12.87 -31.61 9.62
CA VAL A 273 -11.43 -31.31 9.73
C VAL A 273 -11.13 -30.11 10.62
N LYS A 274 -12.09 -29.18 10.76
CA LYS A 274 -11.96 -27.91 11.51
C LYS A 274 -10.78 -27.03 11.05
N ASP A 275 -10.42 -27.09 9.77
CA ASP A 275 -9.39 -26.24 9.17
C ASP A 275 -9.97 -24.87 8.81
N PRO A 276 -9.51 -23.75 9.43
CA PRO A 276 -10.02 -22.41 9.16
C PRO A 276 -9.88 -21.96 7.70
N GLU A 277 -8.94 -22.52 6.95
CA GLU A 277 -8.73 -22.18 5.53
C GLU A 277 -9.93 -22.60 4.66
N ILE A 278 -10.73 -23.58 5.10
CA ILE A 278 -11.96 -23.98 4.41
C ILE A 278 -13.00 -22.86 4.49
N LEU A 279 -13.15 -22.23 5.65
CA LEU A 279 -14.04 -21.06 5.80
C LEU A 279 -13.59 -19.88 4.94
N THR A 280 -12.27 -19.69 4.83
CA THR A 280 -11.69 -18.70 3.92
C THR A 280 -12.09 -18.97 2.47
N ARG A 281 -12.06 -20.22 2.01
CA ARG A 281 -12.52 -20.59 0.65
C ARG A 281 -14.00 -20.31 0.43
N ILE A 282 -14.85 -20.67 1.38
CA ILE A 282 -16.29 -20.38 1.32
C ILE A 282 -16.50 -18.88 1.14
N SER A 283 -15.88 -18.09 2.00
CA SER A 283 -15.94 -16.62 1.95
C SER A 283 -15.45 -16.06 0.60
N GLN A 284 -14.39 -16.62 0.03
CA GLN A 284 -13.85 -16.21 -1.26
C GLN A 284 -14.80 -16.50 -2.43
N TYR A 285 -15.42 -17.70 -2.47
CA TYR A 285 -16.39 -18.03 -3.52
C TYR A 285 -17.63 -17.13 -3.44
N GLU A 286 -18.15 -16.89 -2.25
CA GLU A 286 -19.26 -15.96 -2.05
C GLU A 286 -18.90 -14.54 -2.43
N MET A 287 -17.73 -14.05 -2.02
CA MET A 287 -17.25 -12.73 -2.38
C MET A 287 -17.10 -12.60 -3.90
N ALA A 288 -16.45 -13.57 -4.56
CA ALA A 288 -16.29 -13.58 -6.01
C ALA A 288 -17.64 -13.52 -6.75
N PHE A 289 -18.66 -14.23 -6.25
CA PHE A 289 -20.01 -14.18 -6.81
C PHE A 289 -20.68 -12.82 -6.63
N ARG A 290 -20.60 -12.23 -5.43
CA ARG A 290 -21.16 -10.89 -5.15
C ARG A 290 -20.46 -9.80 -5.96
N MET A 291 -19.14 -9.89 -6.09
CA MET A 291 -18.33 -8.95 -6.87
C MET A 291 -18.72 -8.85 -8.35
N GLN A 292 -19.23 -9.93 -8.94
CA GLN A 292 -19.65 -9.94 -10.35
C GLN A 292 -20.66 -8.83 -10.70
N MET A 293 -21.47 -8.46 -9.73
CA MET A 293 -22.48 -7.40 -9.91
C MET A 293 -22.00 -6.07 -9.35
N SER A 294 -21.47 -6.09 -8.16
CA SER A 294 -21.23 -4.87 -7.39
C SER A 294 -20.00 -4.11 -7.87
N VAL A 295 -18.93 -4.81 -8.29
CA VAL A 295 -17.72 -4.12 -8.79
C VAL A 295 -17.99 -3.39 -10.11
N PRO A 296 -18.61 -4.01 -11.15
CA PRO A 296 -18.95 -3.28 -12.37
C PRO A 296 -19.90 -2.10 -12.11
N GLU A 297 -20.88 -2.25 -11.21
CA GLU A 297 -21.82 -1.17 -10.87
C GLU A 297 -21.10 0.03 -10.22
N VAL A 298 -20.24 -0.22 -9.23
CA VAL A 298 -19.48 0.85 -8.55
C VAL A 298 -18.46 1.48 -9.48
N MET A 299 -17.82 0.69 -10.35
CA MET A 299 -16.82 1.18 -11.28
C MET A 299 -17.41 1.80 -12.55
N ASP A 300 -18.71 1.71 -12.76
CA ASP A 300 -19.38 2.41 -13.85
C ASP A 300 -19.38 3.92 -13.60
N THR A 301 -18.66 4.66 -14.44
CA THR A 301 -18.55 6.11 -14.40
C THR A 301 -19.49 6.82 -15.35
N SER A 302 -20.33 6.09 -16.10
CA SER A 302 -21.26 6.67 -17.08
C SER A 302 -22.35 7.57 -16.46
N LYS A 303 -22.62 7.35 -15.17
CA LYS A 303 -23.60 8.13 -14.39
C LYS A 303 -22.97 9.28 -13.57
N GLU A 304 -21.66 9.43 -13.62
CA GLU A 304 -21.01 10.55 -12.93
C GLU A 304 -21.38 11.87 -13.58
N PRO A 305 -21.71 12.92 -12.82
CA PRO A 305 -22.02 14.24 -13.37
C PRO A 305 -20.85 14.80 -14.19
N ALA A 306 -21.17 15.49 -15.29
CA ALA A 306 -20.16 16.06 -16.19
C ALA A 306 -19.14 16.97 -15.46
N HIS A 307 -19.60 17.77 -14.49
CA HIS A 307 -18.71 18.64 -13.70
C HIS A 307 -17.74 17.87 -12.82
N VAL A 308 -18.10 16.67 -12.34
CA VAL A 308 -17.18 15.78 -11.60
C VAL A 308 -16.14 15.20 -12.55
N MET A 309 -16.59 14.68 -13.71
CA MET A 309 -15.66 14.18 -14.74
C MET A 309 -14.67 15.26 -15.18
N ASP A 310 -15.16 16.48 -15.39
CA ASP A 310 -14.32 17.63 -15.70
C ASP A 310 -13.34 17.97 -14.57
N MET A 311 -13.77 17.93 -13.32
CA MET A 311 -12.88 18.20 -12.18
C MET A 311 -11.66 17.28 -12.16
N TYR A 312 -11.89 15.98 -12.41
CA TYR A 312 -10.79 14.98 -12.50
C TYR A 312 -10.05 15.03 -13.85
N GLY A 313 -10.62 15.66 -14.87
CA GLY A 313 -10.04 15.71 -16.22
C GLY A 313 -10.14 14.38 -16.96
N VAL A 314 -11.22 13.62 -16.78
CA VAL A 314 -11.40 12.28 -17.35
C VAL A 314 -12.63 12.17 -18.24
N LYS A 315 -12.63 11.14 -19.10
CA LYS A 315 -13.79 10.76 -19.94
C LYS A 315 -14.29 9.37 -19.56
N PRO A 316 -15.58 9.07 -19.72
CA PRO A 316 -16.11 7.74 -19.40
C PRO A 316 -15.36 6.62 -20.12
N GLY A 317 -15.02 5.56 -19.39
CA GLY A 317 -14.33 4.39 -19.94
C GLY A 317 -12.83 4.57 -20.22
N GLU A 318 -12.25 5.72 -19.88
CA GLU A 318 -10.82 5.96 -20.03
C GLU A 318 -10.02 5.15 -19.01
N GLY A 319 -8.94 4.49 -19.45
CA GLY A 319 -8.01 3.74 -18.59
C GLY A 319 -6.81 4.59 -18.19
N SER A 320 -6.97 5.52 -17.24
CA SER A 320 -5.92 6.46 -16.84
C SER A 320 -5.72 6.49 -15.33
N PHE A 321 -4.59 7.06 -14.88
CA PHE A 321 -4.38 7.35 -13.45
C PHE A 321 -5.46 8.29 -12.90
N ALA A 322 -5.87 9.26 -13.70
CA ALA A 322 -6.93 10.20 -13.32
C ALA A 322 -8.26 9.49 -13.08
N MET A 323 -8.61 8.53 -13.94
CA MET A 323 -9.77 7.66 -13.73
C MET A 323 -9.64 6.81 -12.47
N ASN A 324 -8.43 6.29 -12.17
CA ASN A 324 -8.17 5.56 -10.93
C ASN A 324 -8.43 6.42 -9.68
N CYS A 325 -8.11 7.72 -9.71
CA CYS A 325 -8.44 8.65 -8.62
C CYS A 325 -9.95 8.82 -8.43
N LEU A 326 -10.70 8.98 -9.52
CA LEU A 326 -12.18 9.03 -9.46
C LEU A 326 -12.77 7.73 -8.91
N LEU A 327 -12.28 6.59 -9.40
CA LEU A 327 -12.71 5.26 -8.92
C LEU A 327 -12.37 5.04 -7.45
N ALA A 328 -11.21 5.52 -6.98
CA ALA A 328 -10.85 5.44 -5.56
C ALA A 328 -11.85 6.18 -4.67
N ARG A 329 -12.32 7.38 -5.08
CA ARG A 329 -13.39 8.09 -4.37
C ARG A 329 -14.68 7.27 -4.35
N LYS A 330 -15.11 6.71 -5.51
CA LYS A 330 -16.32 5.87 -5.56
C LYS A 330 -16.21 4.64 -4.69
N LEU A 331 -15.06 4.00 -4.64
CA LEU A 331 -14.81 2.80 -3.83
C LEU A 331 -14.90 3.09 -2.34
N VAL A 332 -14.27 4.16 -1.86
CA VAL A 332 -14.37 4.52 -0.42
C VAL A 332 -15.77 4.99 -0.05
N GLU A 333 -16.46 5.73 -0.93
CA GLU A 333 -17.87 6.11 -0.78
C GLU A 333 -18.79 4.88 -0.63
N ASN A 334 -18.41 3.75 -1.23
CA ASN A 334 -19.09 2.46 -1.12
C ASN A 334 -18.50 1.53 -0.04
N GLY A 335 -17.71 2.05 0.89
CA GLY A 335 -17.26 1.33 2.08
C GLY A 335 -16.06 0.40 1.87
N VAL A 336 -15.29 0.56 0.78
CA VAL A 336 -14.02 -0.15 0.61
C VAL A 336 -13.02 0.40 1.61
N ARG A 337 -12.42 -0.48 2.43
CA ARG A 337 -11.55 -0.12 3.55
C ARG A 337 -10.20 0.42 3.10
N PHE A 338 -9.60 -0.20 2.09
CA PHE A 338 -8.28 0.16 1.58
C PHE A 338 -8.28 0.17 0.06
N VAL A 339 -7.94 1.30 -0.53
CA VAL A 339 -7.77 1.45 -1.99
C VAL A 339 -6.32 1.81 -2.26
N GLN A 340 -5.62 0.97 -3.01
CA GLN A 340 -4.22 1.16 -3.35
C GLN A 340 -4.09 1.49 -4.83
N LEU A 341 -3.58 2.67 -5.13
CA LEU A 341 -3.28 3.11 -6.49
C LEU A 341 -1.79 2.94 -6.75
N PHE A 342 -1.44 2.30 -7.86
CA PHE A 342 -0.08 2.29 -8.38
C PHE A 342 -0.04 3.04 -9.70
N ASP A 343 0.88 4.00 -9.81
CA ASP A 343 1.19 4.64 -11.08
C ASP A 343 2.68 4.48 -11.36
N TRP A 344 3.01 3.91 -12.52
CA TRP A 344 4.38 3.69 -12.95
C TRP A 344 4.90 4.84 -13.82
N GLY A 345 6.23 5.01 -13.86
CA GLY A 345 6.92 5.96 -14.74
C GLY A 345 7.49 7.17 -14.03
N TRP A 346 7.74 7.06 -12.71
CA TRP A 346 8.33 8.13 -11.89
C TRP A 346 9.84 7.98 -11.71
N ASP A 347 10.46 7.01 -12.38
CA ASP A 347 11.89 6.66 -12.28
C ASP A 347 12.72 7.50 -13.25
N THR A 348 13.24 8.64 -12.79
CA THR A 348 13.85 9.67 -13.64
C THR A 348 15.37 9.72 -13.52
N HIS A 349 16.05 8.85 -14.27
CA HIS A 349 17.50 8.71 -14.31
C HIS A 349 18.22 9.59 -15.36
N GLY A 350 17.50 10.23 -16.29
CA GLY A 350 18.10 11.05 -17.36
C GLY A 350 18.63 10.23 -18.56
N THR A 351 18.31 8.95 -18.63
CA THR A 351 18.74 8.08 -19.76
C THR A 351 17.92 8.28 -21.02
N SER A 352 16.75 8.89 -20.91
CA SER A 352 15.84 9.23 -22.00
C SER A 352 15.03 10.47 -21.66
N GLU A 353 14.36 11.04 -22.64
CA GLU A 353 13.46 12.18 -22.44
C GLU A 353 12.35 11.84 -21.42
N ALA A 354 11.66 10.71 -21.58
CA ALA A 354 10.63 10.25 -20.65
C ALA A 354 11.17 9.88 -19.27
N GLY A 355 12.44 9.58 -19.14
CA GLY A 355 13.15 9.29 -17.89
C GLY A 355 13.93 10.49 -17.34
N SER A 356 13.60 11.73 -17.72
CA SER A 356 14.26 12.96 -17.27
C SER A 356 13.47 13.71 -16.20
N VAL A 357 14.14 14.49 -15.37
CA VAL A 357 13.48 15.34 -14.38
C VAL A 357 12.86 16.61 -14.97
N GLU A 358 13.43 17.13 -16.06
CA GLU A 358 12.93 18.33 -16.75
C GLU A 358 11.73 18.10 -17.66
N ILE A 359 11.60 16.90 -18.26
CA ILE A 359 10.53 16.58 -19.22
C ILE A 359 9.65 15.46 -18.70
N GLY A 360 10.22 14.28 -18.47
CA GLY A 360 9.46 13.10 -18.09
C GLY A 360 8.73 13.26 -16.74
N LEU A 361 9.41 13.76 -15.70
CA LEU A 361 8.78 14.04 -14.42
C LEU A 361 7.68 15.11 -14.54
N MET A 362 7.95 16.20 -15.28
CA MET A 362 6.96 17.24 -15.51
C MET A 362 5.70 16.67 -16.20
N GLN A 363 5.85 15.83 -17.23
CA GLN A 363 4.73 15.18 -17.90
C GLN A 363 3.94 14.27 -16.96
N LYS A 364 4.62 13.49 -16.11
CA LYS A 364 3.96 12.66 -15.08
C LYS A 364 3.18 13.49 -14.06
N CYS A 365 3.74 14.61 -13.62
CA CYS A 365 3.04 15.57 -12.78
C CYS A 365 1.79 16.12 -13.45
N GLN A 366 1.87 16.56 -14.71
CA GLN A 366 0.71 17.05 -15.48
C GLN A 366 -0.41 16.01 -15.64
N GLN A 367 -0.05 14.73 -15.79
CA GLN A 367 -1.01 13.63 -15.89
C GLN A 367 -1.72 13.32 -14.56
N SER A 368 -1.11 13.62 -13.43
CA SER A 368 -1.59 13.20 -12.11
C SER A 368 -2.13 14.32 -11.23
N ASP A 369 -1.55 15.51 -11.28
CA ASP A 369 -1.78 16.61 -10.34
C ASP A 369 -3.24 17.04 -10.26
N ARG A 370 -3.89 17.25 -11.43
CA ARG A 370 -5.30 17.63 -11.49
C ARG A 370 -6.20 16.61 -10.79
N ALA A 371 -5.98 15.32 -11.08
CA ALA A 371 -6.82 14.26 -10.55
C ALA A 371 -6.62 14.01 -9.06
N VAL A 372 -5.38 14.11 -8.55
CA VAL A 372 -5.07 14.00 -7.13
C VAL A 372 -5.70 15.17 -6.36
N SER A 373 -5.60 16.38 -6.89
CA SER A 373 -6.22 17.56 -6.28
C SER A 373 -7.75 17.51 -6.33
N ALA A 374 -8.31 16.98 -7.43
CA ALA A 374 -9.74 16.72 -7.55
C ALA A 374 -10.22 15.69 -6.53
N LEU A 375 -9.45 14.63 -6.31
CA LEU A 375 -9.74 13.61 -5.29
C LEU A 375 -9.88 14.23 -3.90
N LEU A 376 -8.94 15.08 -3.49
CA LEU A 376 -9.00 15.75 -2.19
C LEU A 376 -10.22 16.69 -2.10
N LYS A 377 -10.50 17.47 -3.15
CA LYS A 377 -11.66 18.37 -3.21
C LYS A 377 -12.99 17.60 -3.18
N ASP A 378 -13.11 16.52 -3.95
CA ASP A 378 -14.32 15.71 -4.02
C ASP A 378 -14.62 15.00 -2.70
N LEU A 379 -13.59 14.38 -2.09
CA LEU A 379 -13.71 13.79 -0.74
C LEU A 379 -14.13 14.83 0.29
N LYS A 380 -13.55 16.04 0.25
CA LYS A 380 -13.89 17.14 1.16
C LYS A 380 -15.31 17.62 0.97
N MET A 381 -15.75 17.86 -0.28
CA MET A 381 -17.12 18.30 -0.60
C MET A 381 -18.19 17.29 -0.17
N ARG A 382 -17.85 16.00 -0.17
CA ARG A 382 -18.75 14.90 0.25
C ARG A 382 -18.69 14.62 1.75
N GLY A 383 -17.82 15.30 2.52
CA GLY A 383 -17.60 15.01 3.93
C GLY A 383 -16.85 13.69 4.19
N LEU A 384 -16.29 13.08 3.15
CA LEU A 384 -15.56 11.80 3.26
C LEU A 384 -14.11 12.00 3.71
N LEU A 385 -13.51 13.18 3.48
CA LEU A 385 -12.10 13.43 3.79
C LEU A 385 -11.81 13.35 5.30
N ASP A 386 -12.77 13.67 6.14
CA ASP A 386 -12.60 13.63 7.59
C ASP A 386 -12.52 12.19 8.16
N GLU A 387 -12.97 11.19 7.40
CA GLU A 387 -12.91 9.76 7.77
C GLU A 387 -12.04 8.94 6.81
N THR A 388 -11.45 9.57 5.79
CA THR A 388 -10.57 8.94 4.78
C THR A 388 -9.18 9.53 4.87
N LEU A 389 -8.16 8.67 4.94
CA LEU A 389 -6.77 9.09 4.82
C LEU A 389 -6.32 8.91 3.37
N VAL A 390 -5.80 9.96 2.76
CA VAL A 390 -5.10 9.92 1.48
C VAL A 390 -3.60 10.01 1.75
N VAL A 391 -2.83 9.04 1.25
CA VAL A 391 -1.36 9.01 1.33
C VAL A 391 -0.81 9.06 -0.08
N TRP A 392 0.20 9.87 -0.32
CA TRP A 392 0.86 10.04 -1.61
C TRP A 392 2.38 10.02 -1.46
N GLY A 393 3.06 9.21 -2.23
CA GLY A 393 4.52 9.15 -2.24
C GLY A 393 5.06 7.97 -3.00
N GLY A 394 6.39 7.90 -3.10
CA GLY A 394 7.13 6.78 -3.65
C GLY A 394 7.85 5.98 -2.57
N GLU A 395 8.68 5.03 -3.02
CA GLU A 395 9.37 4.07 -2.15
C GLU A 395 10.66 4.60 -1.52
N PHE A 396 11.28 5.65 -2.10
CA PHE A 396 12.49 6.33 -1.62
C PHE A 396 12.60 7.71 -2.26
N GLY A 397 13.73 8.39 -2.09
CA GLY A 397 14.01 9.72 -2.66
C GLY A 397 14.99 9.69 -3.82
N ARG A 398 15.43 10.90 -4.21
CA ARG A 398 16.41 11.11 -5.25
C ARG A 398 17.58 11.95 -4.75
N THR A 399 18.80 11.61 -5.21
CA THR A 399 20.03 12.33 -4.84
C THR A 399 20.02 13.78 -5.35
N PRO A 400 20.68 14.73 -4.67
CA PRO A 400 20.88 16.08 -5.19
C PRO A 400 21.93 16.17 -6.31
N MET A 401 22.40 15.04 -6.80
CA MET A 401 23.42 14.94 -7.86
C MET A 401 22.78 14.65 -9.21
N GLN A 402 23.43 15.13 -10.28
CA GLN A 402 23.22 14.62 -11.64
C GLN A 402 23.72 13.19 -11.72
N GLU A 403 22.86 12.26 -12.08
CA GLU A 403 23.30 10.89 -12.33
C GLU A 403 24.28 10.83 -13.48
N ASN A 404 25.33 10.05 -13.29
CA ASN A 404 26.27 9.66 -14.32
C ASN A 404 26.40 8.13 -14.30
N ARG A 405 26.42 7.50 -15.46
CA ARG A 405 26.67 6.05 -15.57
C ARG A 405 28.08 5.80 -16.03
N ASP A 406 28.83 5.04 -15.24
CA ASP A 406 30.25 4.77 -15.50
C ASP A 406 31.10 6.04 -15.73
N GLY A 407 30.75 7.14 -15.03
CA GLY A 407 31.38 8.44 -15.19
C GLY A 407 30.95 9.23 -16.44
N GLN A 408 30.04 8.69 -17.23
CA GLN A 408 29.53 9.34 -18.46
C GLN A 408 28.36 10.28 -18.10
N VAL A 409 28.36 11.47 -18.68
CA VAL A 409 27.25 12.41 -18.58
C VAL A 409 26.09 11.86 -19.41
N LEU A 410 24.90 11.76 -18.80
CA LEU A 410 23.68 11.32 -19.46
C LEU A 410 23.10 12.42 -20.36
N PRO A 411 22.31 12.06 -21.41
CA PRO A 411 21.78 13.03 -22.37
C PRO A 411 20.76 14.00 -21.79
N TYR A 412 20.11 13.62 -20.69
CA TYR A 412 19.11 14.43 -19.97
C TYR A 412 19.47 14.52 -18.48
N SER A 413 18.81 15.43 -17.76
CA SER A 413 18.98 15.52 -16.33
C SER A 413 18.24 14.40 -15.63
N GLY A 414 18.91 13.74 -14.70
CA GLY A 414 18.35 12.66 -13.88
C GLY A 414 19.07 12.53 -12.55
N ARG A 415 18.43 11.83 -11.63
CA ARG A 415 18.94 11.66 -10.26
C ARG A 415 18.93 10.17 -9.88
N ASP A 416 19.98 9.74 -9.21
CA ASP A 416 20.07 8.38 -8.67
C ASP A 416 19.15 8.18 -7.47
N HIS A 417 18.90 6.94 -7.10
CA HIS A 417 18.13 6.54 -5.94
C HIS A 417 18.75 7.04 -4.64
N HIS A 418 17.92 7.47 -3.71
CA HIS A 418 18.37 7.99 -2.43
C HIS A 418 17.50 7.53 -1.27
N LEU A 419 18.14 6.98 -0.23
CA LEU A 419 17.42 6.41 0.92
C LEU A 419 17.27 7.38 2.11
N ASP A 420 18.12 8.42 2.22
CA ASP A 420 18.25 9.25 3.42
C ASP A 420 17.28 10.43 3.49
N ALA A 421 16.67 10.80 2.37
CA ALA A 421 15.69 11.89 2.32
C ALA A 421 14.69 11.74 1.18
N PHE A 422 13.39 11.75 1.50
CA PHE A 422 12.30 11.89 0.54
C PHE A 422 11.05 12.49 1.18
N THR A 423 10.06 12.83 0.36
CA THR A 423 8.81 13.43 0.82
C THR A 423 7.65 12.49 0.57
N VAL A 424 6.87 12.25 1.62
CA VAL A 424 5.51 11.70 1.54
C VAL A 424 4.57 12.77 2.04
N TRP A 425 3.40 12.90 1.44
CA TRP A 425 2.37 13.72 2.03
C TRP A 425 1.09 12.92 2.30
N MET A 426 0.32 13.43 3.25
CA MET A 426 -0.92 12.84 3.70
C MET A 426 -2.00 13.92 3.78
N ALA A 427 -3.26 13.53 3.60
CA ALA A 427 -4.42 14.41 3.82
C ALA A 427 -5.58 13.61 4.39
N GLY A 428 -6.42 14.24 5.22
CA GLY A 428 -7.63 13.62 5.72
C GLY A 428 -7.70 13.49 7.24
N GLY A 429 -8.57 12.60 7.68
CA GLY A 429 -8.98 12.51 9.09
C GLY A 429 -7.84 12.31 10.09
N GLY A 430 -7.91 13.05 11.20
CA GLY A 430 -6.97 12.96 12.32
C GLY A 430 -5.62 13.64 12.11
N LEU A 431 -5.40 14.32 10.97
CA LEU A 431 -4.16 15.03 10.67
C LEU A 431 -4.29 16.54 10.84
N LYS A 432 -3.20 17.21 11.20
CA LYS A 432 -3.06 18.67 11.12
C LYS A 432 -3.04 19.08 9.67
N LYS A 433 -3.98 19.91 9.26
CA LYS A 433 -4.08 20.46 7.91
C LYS A 433 -3.03 21.56 7.69
N GLY A 434 -2.45 21.64 6.48
CA GLY A 434 -1.47 22.66 6.13
C GLY A 434 -0.20 22.60 6.99
N PHE A 435 0.29 21.41 7.32
CA PHE A 435 1.42 21.22 8.22
C PHE A 435 2.59 20.54 7.51
N SER A 436 3.81 20.94 7.86
CA SER A 436 5.04 20.30 7.36
C SER A 436 5.90 19.83 8.52
N LEU A 437 6.34 18.58 8.48
CA LEU A 437 7.25 17.97 9.44
C LEU A 437 8.52 17.53 8.73
N GLY A 438 9.65 17.77 9.39
CA GLY A 438 10.95 17.35 8.92
C GLY A 438 11.64 18.37 8.04
N GLU A 439 12.97 18.41 8.15
CA GLU A 439 13.84 19.27 7.37
C GLU A 439 15.03 18.47 6.85
N THR A 440 15.44 18.72 5.63
CA THR A 440 16.67 18.20 5.04
C THR A 440 17.76 19.25 5.07
N ASP A 441 19.03 18.83 4.93
CA ASP A 441 20.17 19.75 4.86
C ASP A 441 20.06 20.76 3.69
N PRO A 442 20.93 21.78 3.62
CA PRO A 442 20.83 22.82 2.59
C PRO A 442 20.92 22.31 1.14
N LEU A 443 21.46 21.11 0.92
CA LEU A 443 21.57 20.48 -0.40
C LEU A 443 20.50 19.40 -0.62
N GLY A 444 19.72 19.05 0.42
CA GLY A 444 18.64 18.05 0.34
C GLY A 444 19.12 16.60 0.31
N TYR A 445 20.30 16.34 0.89
CA TYR A 445 20.87 14.99 0.93
C TYR A 445 20.41 14.22 2.18
N TYR A 446 20.52 14.83 3.39
CA TYR A 446 20.14 14.17 4.64
C TYR A 446 18.92 14.83 5.28
N GLY A 447 18.06 14.02 5.87
CA GLY A 447 17.13 14.53 6.87
C GLY A 447 17.92 14.98 8.11
N VAL A 448 17.77 16.25 8.52
CA VAL A 448 18.50 16.84 9.66
C VAL A 448 17.62 17.10 10.88
N LYS A 449 16.29 17.15 10.68
CA LYS A 449 15.34 17.39 11.76
C LYS A 449 14.07 16.56 11.53
N ASP A 450 13.51 16.03 12.62
CA ASP A 450 12.27 15.26 12.62
C ASP A 450 12.22 14.18 11.54
N ARG A 451 13.30 13.40 11.43
CA ARG A 451 13.40 12.28 10.47
C ARG A 451 12.35 11.23 10.75
N THR A 452 11.70 10.76 9.72
CA THR A 452 10.61 9.78 9.81
C THR A 452 10.91 8.55 8.97
N HIS A 453 10.96 7.38 9.61
CA HIS A 453 11.16 6.11 8.90
C HIS A 453 9.86 5.60 8.26
N VAL A 454 9.99 4.74 7.25
CA VAL A 454 8.84 4.06 6.62
C VAL A 454 7.96 3.33 7.65
N HIS A 455 8.57 2.68 8.65
CA HIS A 455 7.82 2.03 9.73
C HIS A 455 7.04 3.02 10.61
N ASP A 456 7.49 4.27 10.73
CA ASP A 456 6.78 5.29 11.51
C ASP A 456 5.51 5.74 10.76
N LEU A 457 5.57 5.82 9.42
CA LEU A 457 4.41 6.05 8.59
C LEU A 457 3.39 4.92 8.75
N GLN A 458 3.83 3.67 8.68
CA GLN A 458 2.99 2.49 8.87
C GLN A 458 2.33 2.46 10.27
N ALA A 459 3.11 2.73 11.32
CA ALA A 459 2.62 2.84 12.69
C ALA A 459 1.56 3.93 12.83
N THR A 460 1.76 5.07 12.16
CA THR A 460 0.84 6.21 12.20
C THR A 460 -0.47 5.91 11.47
N ILE A 461 -0.42 5.24 10.31
CA ILE A 461 -1.62 4.82 9.59
C ILE A 461 -2.45 3.85 10.45
N LEU A 462 -1.82 2.83 11.06
CA LEU A 462 -2.49 1.91 11.96
C LEU A 462 -3.08 2.63 13.18
N HIS A 463 -2.35 3.60 13.75
CA HIS A 463 -2.84 4.41 14.86
C HIS A 463 -4.10 5.22 14.48
N LEU A 464 -4.11 5.86 13.33
CA LEU A 464 -5.29 6.57 12.81
C LEU A 464 -6.50 5.63 12.61
N MET A 465 -6.25 4.37 12.25
CA MET A 465 -7.27 3.31 12.14
C MET A 465 -7.71 2.72 13.49
N GLY A 466 -7.14 3.17 14.60
CA GLY A 466 -7.51 2.74 15.96
C GLY A 466 -6.73 1.53 16.47
N PHE A 467 -5.53 1.29 15.97
CA PHE A 467 -4.66 0.19 16.41
C PHE A 467 -3.38 0.68 17.11
N ASP A 468 -3.05 0.05 18.21
CA ASP A 468 -1.70 0.02 18.75
C ASP A 468 -0.87 -0.95 17.89
N HIS A 469 0.01 -0.41 17.03
CA HIS A 469 0.78 -1.20 16.08
C HIS A 469 1.71 -2.22 16.75
N GLU A 470 2.02 -2.07 18.05
CA GLU A 470 2.85 -3.02 18.79
C GLU A 470 2.05 -4.21 19.32
N LYS A 471 0.77 -3.99 19.66
CA LYS A 471 -0.14 -5.02 20.17
C LYS A 471 -0.99 -5.67 19.08
N PHE A 472 -1.14 -5.00 17.95
CA PHE A 472 -1.86 -5.53 16.80
C PHE A 472 -1.00 -6.54 16.03
N THR A 473 -1.15 -7.82 16.38
CA THR A 473 -0.31 -8.91 15.89
C THR A 473 -1.13 -10.06 15.31
N TYR A 474 -0.43 -10.92 14.56
CA TYR A 474 -0.93 -12.20 14.09
C TYR A 474 0.06 -13.31 14.45
N PRO A 475 -0.38 -14.41 15.12
CA PRO A 475 0.47 -15.54 15.46
C PRO A 475 0.74 -16.39 14.22
N PHE A 476 2.00 -16.54 13.87
CA PHE A 476 2.43 -17.38 12.75
C PHE A 476 3.75 -18.05 13.07
N GLN A 477 3.83 -19.38 12.89
CA GLN A 477 5.04 -20.19 13.15
C GLN A 477 5.72 -19.89 14.50
N GLY A 478 4.93 -19.79 15.57
CA GLY A 478 5.45 -19.58 16.93
C GLY A 478 5.88 -18.15 17.29
N ARG A 479 5.69 -17.17 16.38
CA ARG A 479 5.95 -15.75 16.61
C ARG A 479 4.69 -14.92 16.38
N ASN A 480 4.48 -13.89 17.21
CA ASN A 480 3.49 -12.85 16.97
C ASN A 480 4.09 -11.79 16.02
N PHE A 481 3.62 -11.76 14.78
CA PHE A 481 4.03 -10.80 13.78
C PHE A 481 3.16 -9.55 13.80
N ARG A 482 3.75 -8.41 13.51
CA ARG A 482 3.08 -7.12 13.29
C ARG A 482 3.58 -6.46 12.01
N LEU A 483 2.81 -5.53 11.44
CA LEU A 483 3.19 -4.82 10.21
C LEU A 483 4.55 -4.13 10.33
N THR A 484 4.78 -3.44 11.45
CA THR A 484 6.00 -2.66 11.71
C THR A 484 7.20 -3.49 12.18
N ASP A 485 7.10 -4.80 12.18
CA ASP A 485 8.09 -5.74 12.73
C ASP A 485 8.54 -5.35 14.15
N VAL A 486 9.81 -4.98 14.35
CA VAL A 486 10.34 -4.54 15.66
C VAL A 486 10.52 -3.02 15.75
N ALA A 487 10.11 -2.28 14.71
CA ALA A 487 10.33 -0.84 14.57
C ALA A 487 9.01 -0.05 14.59
N GLY A 488 9.06 1.22 14.21
CA GLY A 488 7.93 2.11 14.06
C GLY A 488 7.58 2.90 15.32
N LYS A 489 7.34 4.19 15.12
CA LYS A 489 6.83 5.12 16.12
C LYS A 489 5.73 5.95 15.52
N VAL A 490 4.63 6.13 16.23
CA VAL A 490 3.55 7.03 15.79
C VAL A 490 4.09 8.46 15.69
N ILE A 491 3.92 9.09 14.55
CA ILE A 491 4.37 10.46 14.25
C ILE A 491 3.38 11.45 14.90
N ARG A 492 3.45 11.57 16.23
CA ARG A 492 2.50 12.39 17.01
C ARG A 492 2.43 13.85 16.59
N PRO A 493 3.52 14.55 16.17
CA PRO A 493 3.46 15.94 15.78
C PRO A 493 2.48 16.28 14.66
N ILE A 494 2.14 15.33 13.78
CA ILE A 494 1.20 15.55 12.66
C ILE A 494 -0.27 15.25 13.03
N LEU A 495 -0.51 14.70 14.20
CA LEU A 495 -1.88 14.35 14.65
C LEU A 495 -2.62 15.61 15.16
N ALA A 496 -3.92 15.72 14.79
CA ALA A 496 -4.81 16.78 15.21
C ALA A 496 -5.42 16.54 16.60
#